data_a3c68673f519450a90637ec71305dde0
#
_entry.id   a3c68673f519450a90637ec71305dde0
#
_cell.length_a   1.000
_cell.length_b   1.000
_cell.length_c   1.000
_cell.angle_alpha   90.00
_cell.angle_beta   90.00
_cell.angle_gamma   90.00
#
_symmetry.space_group_name_H-M   'P 1'
#
loop_
_entity.id
_entity.type
_entity.pdbx_description
1 polymer ?
#
loop_
_entity_poly.entity_id
_entity_poly.type
_entity_poly.pdbx_seq_one_letter_code
_entity_poly.pdbx_strand_id
1 'polypeptide(L)'
;MVNRKAINLLMKKYKLLLYALASGVLLTPGWFVWGTGLLLLFALVPLLFVEDYLYENRLGHRPHKVILYSAVSFFTWNILTTWWIFNSTAVGMALAVVINTMLMSMVFWLFHITRRNAGSGPGYFGLIVYWLVYEHFYLNGEISWPWLNLGNGFMNDIHIIQWYEITGTFGGTLWVLLSNILLFL
;
A
#
# COMPACT_ATOMS: atom_id res chain seq x y z
N MET A 1 32.12 -15.50 -19.65
CA MET A 1 32.22 -14.23 -18.92
C MET A 1 30.82 -13.82 -18.47
N VAL A 2 30.52 -13.83 -17.17
CA VAL A 2 29.24 -13.41 -16.66
C VAL A 2 29.12 -11.89 -16.76
N ASN A 3 28.06 -11.42 -17.43
CA ASN A 3 27.87 -10.00 -17.72
C ASN A 3 27.54 -9.24 -16.41
N ARG A 4 28.53 -8.52 -15.84
CA ARG A 4 28.39 -7.72 -14.61
C ARG A 4 27.19 -6.74 -14.65
N LYS A 5 26.85 -6.22 -15.83
CA LYS A 5 25.66 -5.36 -16.02
C LYS A 5 24.35 -6.14 -15.75
N ALA A 6 24.27 -7.38 -16.23
CA ALA A 6 23.09 -8.23 -15.98
C ALA A 6 22.96 -8.62 -14.50
N ILE A 7 24.08 -8.92 -13.83
CA ILE A 7 24.08 -9.20 -12.39
C ILE A 7 23.61 -7.97 -11.60
N ASN A 8 24.15 -6.78 -11.89
CA ASN A 8 23.73 -5.55 -11.20
C ASN A 8 22.27 -5.19 -11.42
N LEU A 9 21.72 -5.45 -12.62
CA LEU A 9 20.30 -5.28 -12.91
C LEU A 9 19.42 -6.27 -12.15
N LEU A 10 19.84 -7.53 -12.06
CA LEU A 10 19.15 -8.56 -11.28
C LEU A 10 19.17 -8.21 -9.79
N MET A 11 20.33 -7.85 -9.25
CA MET A 11 20.46 -7.44 -7.84
C MET A 11 19.57 -6.25 -7.49
N LYS A 12 19.46 -5.26 -8.39
CA LYS A 12 18.51 -4.13 -8.22
C LYS A 12 17.05 -4.59 -8.23
N LYS A 13 16.67 -5.49 -9.16
CA LYS A 13 15.31 -6.03 -9.24
C LYS A 13 14.93 -6.79 -7.97
N TYR A 14 15.81 -7.62 -7.43
CA TYR A 14 15.57 -8.36 -6.19
C TYR A 14 15.42 -7.42 -4.99
N LYS A 15 16.23 -6.35 -4.89
CA LYS A 15 16.07 -5.34 -3.83
C LYS A 15 14.71 -4.66 -3.88
N LEU A 16 14.25 -4.26 -5.05
CA LEU A 16 12.92 -3.63 -5.20
C LEU A 16 11.79 -4.58 -4.81
N LEU A 17 11.91 -5.87 -5.17
CA LEU A 17 10.94 -6.90 -4.75
C LEU A 17 10.96 -7.11 -3.24
N LEU A 18 12.14 -7.13 -2.61
CA LEU A 18 12.26 -7.25 -1.15
C LEU A 18 11.64 -6.05 -0.44
N TYR A 19 11.83 -4.83 -0.93
CA TYR A 19 11.16 -3.64 -0.37
C TYR A 19 9.64 -3.71 -0.52
N ALA A 20 9.14 -4.14 -1.67
CA ALA A 20 7.71 -4.34 -1.88
C ALA A 20 7.12 -5.39 -0.93
N LEU A 21 7.80 -6.55 -0.78
CA LEU A 21 7.42 -7.59 0.19
C LEU A 21 7.47 -7.07 1.63
N ALA A 22 8.54 -6.36 2.00
CA ALA A 22 8.69 -5.78 3.34
C ALA A 22 7.53 -4.83 3.67
N SER A 23 7.14 -3.98 2.72
CA SER A 23 5.98 -3.10 2.89
C SER A 23 4.69 -3.91 3.13
N GLY A 24 4.42 -4.95 2.34
CA GLY A 24 3.25 -5.80 2.52
C GLY A 24 3.24 -6.53 3.88
N VAL A 25 4.39 -7.02 4.33
CA VAL A 25 4.53 -7.63 5.66
C VAL A 25 4.32 -6.60 6.78
N LEU A 26 4.90 -5.40 6.67
CA LEU A 26 4.76 -4.34 7.66
C LEU A 26 3.32 -3.80 7.77
N LEU A 27 2.54 -3.85 6.71
CA LEU A 27 1.12 -3.51 6.72
C LEU A 27 0.27 -4.51 7.50
N THR A 28 0.71 -5.76 7.66
CA THR A 28 -0.09 -6.88 8.18
C THR A 28 -0.41 -6.82 9.69
N PRO A 29 0.51 -6.42 10.60
CA PRO A 29 0.32 -6.56 12.05
C PRO A 29 -0.88 -5.80 12.62
N GLY A 30 -1.33 -4.71 11.99
CA GLY A 30 -2.52 -3.97 12.41
C GLY A 30 -3.81 -4.81 12.46
N TRP A 31 -3.85 -5.96 11.75
CA TRP A 31 -5.01 -6.85 11.67
C TRP A 31 -4.85 -8.14 12.48
N PHE A 32 -3.76 -8.31 13.21
CA PHE A 32 -3.59 -9.45 14.10
C PHE A 32 -4.01 -9.12 15.52
N VAL A 33 -4.59 -10.09 16.23
CA VAL A 33 -5.05 -9.94 17.62
C VAL A 33 -3.94 -9.47 18.56
N TRP A 34 -2.70 -9.87 18.27
CA TRP A 34 -1.50 -9.51 19.04
C TRP A 34 -0.68 -8.38 18.39
N GLY A 35 -1.17 -7.81 17.32
CA GLY A 35 -0.46 -6.78 16.55
C GLY A 35 -0.76 -5.37 16.99
N THR A 36 -0.19 -4.41 16.28
CA THR A 36 -0.38 -2.97 16.51
C THR A 36 -0.45 -2.21 15.18
N GLY A 37 -1.30 -1.21 15.13
CA GLY A 37 -1.40 -0.26 14.01
C GLY A 37 -0.21 0.71 13.92
N LEU A 38 0.61 0.82 14.98
CA LEU A 38 1.77 1.73 14.96
C LEU A 38 2.76 1.41 13.85
N LEU A 39 2.85 0.14 13.42
CA LEU A 39 3.70 -0.25 12.30
C LEU A 39 3.20 0.33 10.96
N LEU A 40 1.91 0.62 10.83
CA LEU A 40 1.35 1.24 9.63
C LEU A 40 1.93 2.63 9.37
N LEU A 41 2.37 3.33 10.42
CA LEU A 41 2.91 4.68 10.30
C LEU A 41 4.19 4.77 9.46
N PHE A 42 4.86 3.64 9.20
CA PHE A 42 6.05 3.55 8.33
C PHE A 42 6.01 2.36 7.37
N ALA A 43 4.92 1.60 7.33
CA ALA A 43 4.81 0.38 6.54
C ALA A 43 4.89 0.60 5.03
N LEU A 44 4.46 1.77 4.53
CA LEU A 44 4.54 2.11 3.11
C LEU A 44 5.91 2.71 2.71
N VAL A 45 6.77 3.08 3.66
CA VAL A 45 8.10 3.67 3.37
C VAL A 45 8.92 2.79 2.42
N PRO A 46 9.03 1.46 2.62
CA PRO A 46 9.76 0.63 1.66
C PRO A 46 9.17 0.66 0.25
N LEU A 47 7.84 0.73 0.12
CA LEU A 47 7.18 0.82 -1.19
C LEU A 47 7.37 2.20 -1.83
N LEU A 48 7.43 3.27 -1.03
CA LEU A 48 7.77 4.62 -1.50
C LEU A 48 9.21 4.68 -2.03
N PHE A 49 10.17 3.97 -1.42
CA PHE A 49 11.52 3.83 -1.98
C PHE A 49 11.53 3.12 -3.34
N VAL A 50 10.66 2.12 -3.54
CA VAL A 50 10.50 1.47 -4.85
C VAL A 50 9.97 2.45 -5.88
N GLU A 51 8.95 3.20 -5.53
CA GLU A 51 8.34 4.21 -6.41
C GLU A 51 9.34 5.31 -6.76
N ASP A 52 10.07 5.82 -5.77
CA ASP A 52 11.08 6.85 -5.96
C ASP A 52 12.18 6.39 -6.92
N TYR A 53 12.68 5.17 -6.76
CA TYR A 53 13.63 4.59 -7.70
C TYR A 53 13.08 4.56 -9.14
N LEU A 54 11.80 4.20 -9.32
CA LEU A 54 11.16 4.18 -10.64
C LEU A 54 10.93 5.59 -11.18
N TYR A 55 10.64 6.53 -10.32
CA TYR A 55 10.48 7.94 -10.67
C TYR A 55 11.80 8.58 -11.12
N GLU A 56 12.88 8.41 -10.35
CA GLU A 56 14.21 8.91 -10.70
C GLU A 56 14.74 8.30 -12.01
N ASN A 57 14.41 7.03 -12.28
CA ASN A 57 14.80 6.33 -13.51
C ASN A 57 13.68 6.30 -14.57
N ARG A 58 12.76 7.27 -14.55
CA ARG A 58 11.53 7.27 -15.35
C ARG A 58 11.74 7.24 -16.85
N LEU A 59 12.87 7.72 -17.36
CA LEU A 59 13.21 7.66 -18.79
C LEU A 59 13.46 6.22 -19.26
N GLY A 60 13.96 5.35 -18.38
CA GLY A 60 14.23 3.93 -18.66
C GLY A 60 13.09 2.98 -18.26
N HIS A 61 12.02 3.49 -17.63
CA HIS A 61 10.94 2.67 -17.12
C HIS A 61 9.57 3.16 -17.56
N ARG A 62 8.74 2.22 -18.05
CA ARG A 62 7.34 2.48 -18.38
C ARG A 62 6.54 2.77 -17.08
N PRO A 63 5.55 3.67 -17.13
CA PRO A 63 4.77 4.07 -15.94
C PRO A 63 4.07 2.92 -15.22
N HIS A 64 3.62 1.90 -15.95
CA HIS A 64 2.91 0.77 -15.36
C HIS A 64 3.82 -0.20 -14.59
N LYS A 65 5.15 -0.02 -14.62
CA LYS A 65 6.09 -0.90 -13.91
C LYS A 65 5.90 -0.84 -12.39
N VAL A 66 5.40 0.28 -11.86
CA VAL A 66 5.08 0.43 -10.44
C VAL A 66 3.98 -0.53 -10.01
N ILE A 67 3.03 -0.88 -10.90
CA ILE A 67 1.93 -1.82 -10.63
C ILE A 67 2.47 -3.18 -10.17
N LEU A 68 3.56 -3.65 -10.79
CA LEU A 68 4.14 -4.94 -10.42
C LEU A 68 4.57 -4.97 -8.93
N TYR A 69 5.27 -3.92 -8.49
CA TYR A 69 5.80 -3.87 -7.12
C TYR A 69 4.72 -3.54 -6.10
N SER A 70 3.80 -2.63 -6.42
CA SER A 70 2.65 -2.36 -5.57
C SER A 70 1.73 -3.57 -5.45
N ALA A 71 1.53 -4.33 -6.53
CA ALA A 71 0.78 -5.57 -6.50
C ALA A 71 1.45 -6.63 -5.59
N VAL A 72 2.77 -6.76 -5.63
CA VAL A 72 3.50 -7.65 -4.70
C VAL A 72 3.26 -7.22 -3.25
N SER A 73 3.35 -5.93 -2.94
CA SER A 73 3.12 -5.41 -1.60
C SER A 73 1.68 -5.66 -1.14
N PHE A 74 0.70 -5.22 -1.92
CA PHE A 74 -0.71 -5.31 -1.54
C PHE A 74 -1.24 -6.74 -1.59
N PHE A 75 -0.76 -7.58 -2.51
CA PHE A 75 -1.07 -9.00 -2.50
C PHE A 75 -0.57 -9.67 -1.21
N THR A 76 0.67 -9.39 -0.80
CA THR A 76 1.25 -9.91 0.44
C THR A 76 0.41 -9.48 1.64
N TRP A 77 0.06 -8.21 1.73
CA TRP A 77 -0.80 -7.70 2.79
C TRP A 77 -2.17 -8.38 2.79
N ASN A 78 -2.85 -8.41 1.65
CA ASN A 78 -4.17 -9.03 1.52
C ASN A 78 -4.16 -10.51 1.91
N ILE A 79 -3.25 -11.32 1.36
CA ILE A 79 -3.23 -12.76 1.63
C ILE A 79 -2.95 -13.06 3.10
N LEU A 80 -2.07 -12.29 3.75
CA LEU A 80 -1.72 -12.49 5.16
C LEU A 80 -2.82 -12.06 6.12
N THR A 81 -3.68 -11.12 5.73
CA THR A 81 -4.74 -10.59 6.59
C THR A 81 -6.11 -11.19 6.34
N THR A 82 -6.37 -11.73 5.14
CA THR A 82 -7.71 -12.20 4.74
C THR A 82 -7.78 -13.69 4.44
N TRP A 83 -6.71 -14.46 4.70
CA TRP A 83 -6.66 -15.92 4.47
C TRP A 83 -7.80 -16.69 5.15
N TRP A 84 -8.31 -16.20 6.29
CA TRP A 84 -9.38 -16.83 7.06
C TRP A 84 -10.71 -16.93 6.29
N ILE A 85 -10.93 -16.09 5.27
CA ILE A 85 -12.11 -16.16 4.40
C ILE A 85 -12.18 -17.50 3.68
N PHE A 86 -11.02 -18.16 3.47
CA PHE A 86 -10.95 -19.49 2.87
C PHE A 86 -11.83 -20.51 3.61
N ASN A 87 -11.96 -20.40 4.92
CA ASN A 87 -12.78 -21.27 5.73
C ASN A 87 -14.28 -21.13 5.43
N SER A 88 -14.70 -20.00 4.87
CA SER A 88 -16.07 -19.76 4.45
C SER A 88 -16.25 -20.05 2.95
N THR A 89 -15.37 -19.49 2.11
CA THR A 89 -15.41 -19.64 0.65
C THR A 89 -14.05 -19.39 0.02
N ALA A 90 -13.50 -20.40 -0.65
CA ALA A 90 -12.23 -20.27 -1.36
C ALA A 90 -12.30 -19.26 -2.52
N VAL A 91 -13.42 -19.27 -3.26
CA VAL A 91 -13.64 -18.33 -4.38
C VAL A 91 -13.78 -16.91 -3.87
N GLY A 92 -14.51 -16.70 -2.77
CA GLY A 92 -14.67 -15.38 -2.14
C GLY A 92 -13.35 -14.81 -1.68
N MET A 93 -12.47 -15.63 -1.04
CA MET A 93 -11.12 -15.25 -0.68
C MET A 93 -10.30 -14.81 -1.91
N ALA A 94 -10.27 -15.65 -2.95
CA ALA A 94 -9.50 -15.36 -4.15
C ALA A 94 -9.95 -14.03 -4.80
N LEU A 95 -11.26 -13.81 -4.91
CA LEU A 95 -11.82 -12.57 -5.44
C LEU A 95 -11.46 -11.36 -4.56
N ALA A 96 -11.62 -11.46 -3.24
CA ALA A 96 -11.27 -10.38 -2.31
C ALA A 96 -9.79 -10.00 -2.44
N VAL A 97 -8.89 -10.96 -2.41
CA VAL A 97 -7.44 -10.73 -2.53
C VAL A 97 -7.09 -10.09 -3.87
N VAL A 98 -7.63 -10.62 -4.98
CA VAL A 98 -7.32 -10.10 -6.32
C VAL A 98 -7.88 -8.70 -6.52
N ILE A 99 -9.16 -8.48 -6.22
CA ILE A 99 -9.82 -7.18 -6.44
C ILE A 99 -9.15 -6.10 -5.58
N ASN A 100 -8.94 -6.35 -4.28
CA ASN A 100 -8.26 -5.39 -3.41
C ASN A 100 -6.84 -5.06 -3.91
N THR A 101 -6.07 -6.09 -4.26
CA THR A 101 -4.71 -5.89 -4.79
C THR A 101 -4.74 -5.02 -6.04
N MET A 102 -5.66 -5.27 -6.96
CA MET A 102 -5.79 -4.48 -8.19
C MET A 102 -6.17 -3.03 -7.91
N LEU A 103 -7.17 -2.79 -7.06
CA LEU A 103 -7.65 -1.44 -6.72
C LEU A 103 -6.58 -0.62 -6.01
N MET A 104 -5.93 -1.19 -4.98
CA MET A 104 -4.83 -0.54 -4.25
C MET A 104 -3.63 -0.25 -5.18
N SER A 105 -3.29 -1.19 -6.06
CA SER A 105 -2.23 -0.99 -7.04
C SER A 105 -2.57 0.07 -8.07
N MET A 106 -3.83 0.19 -8.45
CA MET A 106 -4.30 1.26 -9.34
C MET A 106 -4.16 2.64 -8.67
N VAL A 107 -4.52 2.77 -7.38
CA VAL A 107 -4.32 4.00 -6.61
C VAL A 107 -2.84 4.38 -6.59
N PHE A 108 -1.96 3.42 -6.33
CA PHE A 108 -0.52 3.65 -6.28
C PHE A 108 0.06 3.98 -7.66
N TRP A 109 -0.50 3.44 -8.71
CA TRP A 109 -0.15 3.79 -10.09
C TRP A 109 -0.61 5.21 -10.47
N LEU A 110 -1.81 5.64 -10.07
CA LEU A 110 -2.28 7.02 -10.26
C LEU A 110 -1.37 8.02 -9.55
N PHE A 111 -0.95 7.72 -8.32
CA PHE A 111 0.06 8.49 -7.59
C PHE A 111 1.34 8.63 -8.42
N HIS A 112 1.90 7.51 -8.90
CA HIS A 112 3.12 7.51 -9.70
C HIS A 112 2.98 8.33 -10.98
N ILE A 113 1.86 8.21 -11.71
CA ILE A 113 1.61 9.02 -12.91
C ILE A 113 1.52 10.51 -12.58
N THR A 114 0.81 10.86 -11.52
CA THR A 114 0.70 12.27 -11.08
C THR A 114 2.08 12.82 -10.74
N ARG A 115 2.89 12.07 -9.99
CA ARG A 115 4.26 12.46 -9.67
C ARG A 115 5.13 12.63 -10.91
N ARG A 116 5.02 11.73 -11.89
CA ARG A 116 5.75 11.82 -13.17
C ARG A 116 5.41 13.06 -13.98
N ASN A 117 4.16 13.48 -13.99
CA ASN A 117 3.66 14.54 -14.86
C ASN A 117 3.64 15.91 -14.19
N ALA A 118 3.36 15.96 -12.87
CA ALA A 118 3.15 17.21 -12.13
C ALA A 118 4.20 17.45 -11.02
N GLY A 119 5.11 16.50 -10.78
CA GLY A 119 6.17 16.61 -9.77
C GLY A 119 5.79 16.00 -8.42
N SER A 120 6.76 16.03 -7.47
CA SER A 120 6.65 15.30 -6.21
C SER A 120 5.56 15.83 -5.29
N GLY A 121 5.41 17.15 -5.14
CA GLY A 121 4.36 17.75 -4.29
C GLY A 121 2.95 17.31 -4.69
N PRO A 122 2.51 17.59 -5.93
CA PRO A 122 1.22 17.10 -6.43
C PRO A 122 1.09 15.58 -6.40
N GLY A 123 2.19 14.85 -6.60
CA GLY A 123 2.19 13.38 -6.51
C GLY A 123 1.79 12.91 -5.11
N TYR A 124 2.48 13.35 -4.06
CA TYR A 124 2.17 12.93 -2.68
C TYR A 124 0.78 13.40 -2.22
N PHE A 125 0.38 14.61 -2.59
CA PHE A 125 -0.99 15.07 -2.36
C PHE A 125 -2.00 14.14 -3.07
N GLY A 126 -1.71 13.76 -4.31
CA GLY A 126 -2.50 12.79 -5.07
C GLY A 126 -2.59 11.43 -4.38
N LEU A 127 -1.50 10.91 -3.81
CA LEU A 127 -1.53 9.65 -3.07
C LEU A 127 -2.57 9.70 -1.94
N ILE A 128 -2.58 10.78 -1.15
CA ILE A 128 -3.54 10.97 -0.06
C ILE A 128 -4.97 11.01 -0.61
N VAL A 129 -5.23 11.86 -1.58
CA VAL A 129 -6.57 12.06 -2.15
C VAL A 129 -7.09 10.77 -2.80
N TYR A 130 -6.29 10.13 -3.65
CA TYR A 130 -6.71 8.91 -4.35
C TYR A 130 -6.97 7.76 -3.39
N TRP A 131 -6.18 7.63 -2.32
CA TRP A 131 -6.39 6.61 -1.32
C TRP A 131 -7.67 6.83 -0.52
N LEU A 132 -7.90 8.04 -0.02
CA LEU A 132 -9.13 8.40 0.71
C LEU A 132 -10.38 8.24 -0.17
N VAL A 133 -10.30 8.65 -1.44
CA VAL A 133 -11.39 8.48 -2.41
C VAL A 133 -11.66 6.99 -2.65
N TYR A 134 -10.62 6.18 -2.83
CA TYR A 134 -10.74 4.73 -2.97
C TYR A 134 -11.46 4.13 -1.75
N GLU A 135 -11.00 4.41 -0.52
CA GLU A 135 -11.64 3.90 0.69
C GLU A 135 -13.09 4.37 0.83
N HIS A 136 -13.37 5.63 0.47
CA HIS A 136 -14.73 6.17 0.50
C HIS A 136 -15.68 5.42 -0.44
N PHE A 137 -15.28 5.24 -1.70
CA PHE A 137 -16.09 4.49 -2.66
C PHE A 137 -16.22 3.02 -2.28
N TYR A 138 -15.17 2.44 -1.72
CA TYR A 138 -15.16 1.05 -1.30
C TYR A 138 -16.01 0.79 -0.05
N LEU A 139 -16.16 1.78 0.82
CA LEU A 139 -17.04 1.73 1.98
C LEU A 139 -18.53 1.85 1.59
N ASN A 140 -18.84 2.68 0.60
CA ASN A 140 -20.20 3.04 0.21
C ASN A 140 -20.70 2.31 -1.06
N GLY A 141 -19.88 1.44 -1.64
CA GLY A 141 -20.22 0.67 -2.84
C GLY A 141 -21.13 -0.54 -2.56
N GLU A 142 -21.76 -1.07 -3.60
CA GLU A 142 -22.57 -2.30 -3.50
C GLU A 142 -21.74 -3.51 -3.06
N ILE A 143 -20.48 -3.59 -3.50
CA ILE A 143 -19.50 -4.57 -3.04
C ILE A 143 -18.58 -3.87 -2.03
N SER A 144 -19.07 -3.76 -0.80
CA SER A 144 -18.33 -3.12 0.29
C SER A 144 -17.47 -4.12 1.03
N TRP A 145 -16.17 -3.86 1.12
CA TRP A 145 -15.22 -4.64 1.91
C TRP A 145 -14.21 -3.72 2.62
N PRO A 146 -14.66 -2.92 3.59
CA PRO A 146 -13.81 -1.92 4.26
C PRO A 146 -12.79 -2.51 5.23
N TRP A 147 -12.64 -3.83 5.30
CA TRP A 147 -11.78 -4.53 6.27
C TRP A 147 -10.34 -4.00 6.27
N LEU A 148 -9.78 -3.74 5.10
CA LEU A 148 -8.40 -3.29 4.93
C LEU A 148 -8.26 -1.78 4.73
N ASN A 149 -9.24 -0.96 5.14
CA ASN A 149 -9.02 0.48 5.23
C ASN A 149 -7.89 0.74 6.24
N LEU A 150 -6.90 1.58 5.88
CA LEU A 150 -5.70 1.78 6.70
C LEU A 150 -6.03 2.22 8.13
N GLY A 151 -7.04 3.07 8.30
CA GLY A 151 -7.51 3.49 9.62
C GLY A 151 -8.03 2.37 10.51
N ASN A 152 -8.47 1.24 9.94
CA ASN A 152 -8.96 0.10 10.72
C ASN A 152 -7.84 -0.71 11.37
N GLY A 153 -6.60 -0.53 10.93
CA GLY A 153 -5.45 -1.27 11.47
C GLY A 153 -5.07 -0.92 12.91
N PHE A 154 -5.73 0.08 13.53
CA PHE A 154 -5.49 0.48 14.93
C PHE A 154 -6.48 -0.14 15.92
N MET A 155 -7.16 -1.20 15.57
CA MET A 155 -8.19 -1.81 16.40
C MET A 155 -7.71 -2.28 17.78
N ASN A 156 -6.42 -2.58 17.93
CA ASN A 156 -5.80 -2.94 19.21
C ASN A 156 -5.24 -1.72 19.98
N ASP A 157 -5.18 -0.57 19.32
CA ASP A 157 -4.54 0.65 19.83
C ASP A 157 -5.60 1.71 20.23
N ILE A 158 -6.74 1.27 20.78
CA ILE A 158 -7.92 2.10 21.07
C ILE A 158 -7.57 3.37 21.86
N HIS A 159 -6.61 3.30 22.78
CA HIS A 159 -6.20 4.44 23.59
C HIS A 159 -5.53 5.56 22.79
N ILE A 160 -4.95 5.23 21.62
CA ILE A 160 -4.24 6.19 20.77
C ILE A 160 -5.20 6.86 19.78
N ILE A 161 -6.29 6.18 19.41
CA ILE A 161 -7.22 6.60 18.36
C ILE A 161 -8.53 7.21 18.89
N GLN A 162 -8.59 7.68 20.13
CA GLN A 162 -9.81 8.28 20.71
C GLN A 162 -10.35 9.45 19.86
N TRP A 163 -9.50 10.14 19.15
CA TRP A 163 -9.85 11.22 18.21
C TRP A 163 -10.62 10.75 16.96
N TYR A 164 -10.73 9.44 16.72
CA TYR A 164 -11.61 8.88 15.68
C TYR A 164 -13.09 9.23 15.92
N GLU A 165 -13.48 9.57 17.15
CA GLU A 165 -14.81 10.10 17.45
C GLU A 165 -15.16 11.31 16.57
N ILE A 166 -14.16 12.13 16.22
CA ILE A 166 -14.34 13.34 15.41
C ILE A 166 -14.12 13.05 13.92
N THR A 167 -13.11 12.29 13.58
CA THR A 167 -12.63 12.14 12.19
C THR A 167 -13.03 10.83 11.51
N GLY A 168 -13.53 9.89 12.29
CA GLY A 168 -13.72 8.52 11.83
C GLY A 168 -12.41 7.82 11.44
N THR A 169 -12.53 6.67 10.82
CA THR A 169 -11.39 5.87 10.33
C THR A 169 -10.62 6.56 9.19
N PHE A 170 -11.25 7.48 8.46
CA PHE A 170 -10.57 8.26 7.41
C PHE A 170 -9.46 9.16 7.98
N GLY A 171 -9.65 9.68 9.20
CA GLY A 171 -8.58 10.40 9.89
C GLY A 171 -7.38 9.50 10.17
N GLY A 172 -7.62 8.25 10.56
CA GLY A 172 -6.56 7.25 10.73
C GLY A 172 -5.81 6.94 9.44
N THR A 173 -6.55 6.76 8.35
CA THR A 173 -5.95 6.58 7.02
C THR A 173 -5.09 7.79 6.63
N LEU A 174 -5.61 9.00 6.83
CA LEU A 174 -4.84 10.23 6.59
C LEU A 174 -3.57 10.28 7.44
N TRP A 175 -3.66 9.92 8.72
CA TRP A 175 -2.51 9.87 9.62
C TRP A 175 -1.44 8.89 9.14
N VAL A 176 -1.84 7.67 8.74
CA VAL A 176 -0.93 6.67 8.16
C VAL A 176 -0.23 7.23 6.92
N LEU A 177 -0.99 7.77 5.96
CA LEU A 177 -0.41 8.27 4.71
C LEU A 177 0.54 9.44 4.95
N LEU A 178 0.16 10.41 5.77
CA LEU A 178 1.02 11.54 6.14
C LEU A 178 2.30 11.10 6.83
N SER A 179 2.19 10.19 7.82
CA SER A 179 3.37 9.68 8.54
C SER A 179 4.35 8.98 7.61
N ASN A 180 3.86 8.12 6.70
CA ASN A 180 4.71 7.44 5.73
C ASN A 180 5.39 8.42 4.76
N ILE A 181 4.67 9.42 4.28
CA ILE A 181 5.24 10.44 3.39
C ILE A 181 6.30 11.27 4.12
N LEU A 182 6.00 11.73 5.35
CA LEU A 182 6.94 12.54 6.14
C LEU A 182 8.19 11.76 6.55
N LEU A 183 8.06 10.48 6.86
CA LEU A 183 9.21 9.63 7.19
C LEU A 183 10.04 9.25 5.97
N PHE A 184 9.43 9.26 4.79
CA PHE A 184 10.12 9.00 3.53
C PHE A 184 10.92 10.21 3.04
N LEU A 185 10.40 11.46 3.22
CA LEU A 185 11.01 12.72 2.74
C LEU A 185 12.18 13.15 3.61
#